data_8bc36be441eee387907b67f55fc56874
#
_entry.id   8bc36be441eee387907b67f55fc56874
#
_cell.length_a   1.000
_cell.length_b   1.000
_cell.length_c   1.000
_cell.angle_alpha   90.00
_cell.angle_beta   90.00
_cell.angle_gamma   90.00
#
_symmetry.space_group_name_H-M   'P 1'
#
loop_
_entity.id
_entity.type
_entity.pdbx_description
1 polymer ?
#
loop_
_entity_poly.entity_id
_entity_poly.type
_entity_poly.pdbx_seq_one_letter_code
_entity_poly.pdbx_strand_id
1 'polypeptide(L)'
;MPADIGPQIRPARESDAPVVLDFIRKLAEYGDISAEATVTEADVRAALFGPRPVAEALLAYVGDEPAGFAVFSFTFSSFMGKPGIYVEDLFVEHRFRGHGVGKALLITLAQRGRERGCGRLEWSVLNWNEQAMEFYQDIGAVPMEEWTTFRLTGEALERLASGATIRIGLSTRAKT
;
A
#
# COMPACT_ATOMS: atom_id res chain seq x y z
N MET A 1 -26.07 25.31 -7.94
CA MET A 1 -25.51 23.97 -7.78
C MET A 1 -24.03 24.12 -7.75
N PRO A 2 -23.33 23.81 -6.63
CA PRO A 2 -21.88 23.69 -6.71
C PRO A 2 -21.57 22.58 -7.71
N ALA A 3 -20.64 22.84 -8.63
CA ALA A 3 -20.14 21.82 -9.52
C ALA A 3 -19.66 20.63 -8.68
N ASP A 4 -20.09 19.42 -9.06
CA ASP A 4 -19.56 18.17 -8.50
C ASP A 4 -18.05 18.14 -8.84
N ILE A 5 -17.26 18.72 -7.95
CA ILE A 5 -15.81 18.76 -8.10
C ILE A 5 -15.36 17.35 -7.69
N GLY A 6 -15.14 16.50 -8.68
CA GLY A 6 -14.59 15.15 -8.47
C GLY A 6 -13.32 15.19 -7.60
N PRO A 7 -12.87 14.05 -7.08
CA PRO A 7 -11.73 14.00 -6.18
C PRO A 7 -10.47 14.55 -6.84
N GLN A 8 -9.78 15.45 -6.14
CA GLN A 8 -8.50 15.99 -6.57
C GLN A 8 -7.38 15.15 -5.94
N ILE A 9 -6.48 14.62 -6.78
CA ILE A 9 -5.36 13.82 -6.34
C ILE A 9 -4.07 14.62 -6.50
N ARG A 10 -3.27 14.66 -5.46
CA ARG A 10 -1.94 15.29 -5.50
C ARG A 10 -0.89 14.51 -4.71
N PRO A 11 0.40 14.69 -5.03
CA PRO A 11 1.47 14.20 -4.16
C PRO A 11 1.36 14.80 -2.76
N ALA A 12 1.66 13.97 -1.76
CA ALA A 12 1.84 14.46 -0.40
C ALA A 12 3.10 15.33 -0.32
N ARG A 13 3.04 16.35 0.52
CA ARG A 13 4.16 17.23 0.89
C ARG A 13 4.59 16.93 2.32
N GLU A 14 5.74 17.39 2.73
CA GLU A 14 6.22 17.17 4.09
C GLU A 14 5.25 17.70 5.16
N SER A 15 4.59 18.83 4.88
CA SER A 15 3.53 19.38 5.74
C SER A 15 2.30 18.49 5.90
N ASP A 16 2.12 17.50 5.02
CA ASP A 16 1.00 16.56 5.05
C ASP A 16 1.28 15.31 5.91
N ALA A 17 2.48 15.18 6.49
CA ALA A 17 2.84 14.02 7.29
C ALA A 17 1.81 13.70 8.41
N PRO A 18 1.24 14.66 9.13
CA PRO A 18 0.17 14.39 10.09
C PRO A 18 -1.09 13.78 9.46
N VAL A 19 -1.48 14.23 8.26
CA VAL A 19 -2.66 13.71 7.54
C VAL A 19 -2.42 12.29 7.05
N VAL A 20 -1.22 12.01 6.53
CA VAL A 20 -0.82 10.65 6.13
C VAL A 20 -0.85 9.71 7.33
N LEU A 21 -0.28 10.13 8.47
CA LEU A 21 -0.29 9.34 9.70
C LEU A 21 -1.72 9.05 10.19
N ASP A 22 -2.61 10.03 10.14
CA ASP A 22 -4.01 9.85 10.51
C ASP A 22 -4.69 8.78 9.64
N PHE A 23 -4.47 8.83 8.33
CA PHE A 23 -5.01 7.81 7.42
C PHE A 23 -4.41 6.42 7.64
N ILE A 24 -3.11 6.31 7.94
CA ILE A 24 -2.49 5.01 8.27
C ILE A 24 -3.18 4.41 9.51
N ARG A 25 -3.43 5.21 10.55
CA ARG A 25 -4.11 4.75 11.76
C ARG A 25 -5.54 4.32 11.49
N LYS A 26 -6.30 5.07 10.71
CA LYS A 26 -7.66 4.72 10.29
C LYS A 26 -7.71 3.45 9.45
N LEU A 27 -6.73 3.24 8.58
CA LEU A 27 -6.61 2.01 7.80
C LEU A 27 -6.33 0.82 8.73
N ALA A 28 -5.45 0.97 9.71
CA ALA A 28 -5.16 -0.07 10.71
C ALA A 28 -6.39 -0.41 11.57
N GLU A 29 -7.17 0.60 11.96
CA GLU A 29 -8.45 0.39 12.66
C GLU A 29 -9.43 -0.37 11.78
N TYR A 30 -9.57 0.00 10.51
CA TYR A 30 -10.44 -0.68 9.55
C TYR A 30 -10.04 -2.14 9.33
N GLY A 31 -8.74 -2.44 9.34
CA GLY A 31 -8.18 -3.78 9.17
C GLY A 31 -8.15 -4.62 10.45
N ASP A 32 -8.57 -4.05 11.60
CA ASP A 32 -8.43 -4.67 12.94
C ASP A 32 -6.97 -5.07 13.28
N ILE A 33 -6.02 -4.25 12.81
CA ILE A 33 -4.57 -4.44 13.00
C ILE A 33 -3.91 -3.25 13.71
N SER A 34 -4.69 -2.47 14.47
CA SER A 34 -4.22 -1.25 15.16
C SER A 34 -3.04 -1.51 16.10
N ALA A 35 -2.96 -2.70 16.69
CA ALA A 35 -1.84 -3.07 17.56
C ALA A 35 -0.49 -3.18 16.81
N GLU A 36 -0.52 -3.37 15.49
CA GLU A 36 0.67 -3.45 14.64
C GLU A 36 1.09 -2.06 14.13
N ALA A 37 0.20 -1.07 14.20
CA ALA A 37 0.44 0.29 13.70
C ALA A 37 1.20 1.14 14.73
N THR A 38 2.49 0.87 14.90
CA THR A 38 3.39 1.59 15.83
C THR A 38 4.04 2.83 15.21
N VAL A 39 3.72 3.14 13.95
CA VAL A 39 4.32 4.23 13.19
C VAL A 39 4.07 5.59 13.84
N THR A 40 5.11 6.41 13.87
CA THR A 40 5.09 7.80 14.33
C THR A 40 5.13 8.79 13.16
N GLU A 41 4.83 10.07 13.45
CA GLU A 41 4.98 11.13 12.44
C GLU A 41 6.44 11.29 11.97
N ALA A 42 7.40 11.07 12.87
CA ALA A 42 8.82 11.10 12.53
C ALA A 42 9.19 9.99 11.54
N ASP A 43 8.61 8.79 11.69
CA ASP A 43 8.81 7.68 10.76
C ASP A 43 8.21 8.00 9.39
N VAL A 44 7.01 8.57 9.34
CA VAL A 44 6.37 9.00 8.09
C VAL A 44 7.22 10.05 7.38
N ARG A 45 7.73 11.07 8.12
CA ARG A 45 8.62 12.10 7.56
C ARG A 45 9.91 11.49 7.00
N ALA A 46 10.54 10.61 7.75
CA ALA A 46 11.78 9.97 7.32
C ALA A 46 11.57 9.10 6.06
N ALA A 47 10.49 8.31 6.04
CA ALA A 47 10.19 7.39 4.95
C ALA A 47 9.78 8.08 3.64
N LEU A 48 9.02 9.17 3.71
CA LEU A 48 8.46 9.85 2.54
C LEU A 48 9.26 11.08 2.10
N PHE A 49 9.90 11.79 3.04
CA PHE A 49 10.49 13.12 2.80
C PHE A 49 11.95 13.25 3.28
N GLY A 50 12.50 12.19 3.85
CA GLY A 50 13.90 12.16 4.30
C GLY A 50 14.89 12.19 3.15
N PRO A 51 16.20 12.22 3.46
CA PRO A 51 17.27 12.31 2.44
C PRO A 51 17.32 11.10 1.49
N ARG A 52 16.77 9.97 1.90
CA ARG A 52 16.62 8.74 1.10
C ARG A 52 15.23 8.18 1.31
N PRO A 53 14.21 8.75 0.64
CA PRO A 53 12.84 8.28 0.80
C PRO A 53 12.70 6.85 0.25
N VAL A 54 11.95 6.01 0.94
CA VAL A 54 11.70 4.61 0.56
C VAL A 54 10.31 4.42 -0.03
N ALA A 55 9.43 5.42 0.11
CA ALA A 55 8.08 5.42 -0.42
C ALA A 55 7.65 6.83 -0.84
N GLU A 56 6.57 6.90 -1.60
CA GLU A 56 5.86 8.11 -1.97
C GLU A 56 4.40 8.02 -1.49
N ALA A 57 3.73 9.16 -1.35
CA ALA A 57 2.31 9.18 -1.01
C ALA A 57 1.51 10.12 -1.91
N LEU A 58 0.26 9.73 -2.17
CA LEU A 58 -0.77 10.56 -2.79
C LEU A 58 -1.85 10.85 -1.77
N LEU A 59 -2.39 12.07 -1.82
CA LEU A 59 -3.57 12.47 -1.07
C LEU A 59 -4.71 12.79 -2.04
N ALA A 60 -5.90 12.33 -1.67
CA ALA A 60 -7.16 12.67 -2.33
C ALA A 60 -7.92 13.69 -1.50
N TYR A 61 -8.47 14.69 -2.15
CA TYR A 61 -9.32 15.72 -1.56
C TYR A 61 -10.66 15.78 -2.28
N VAL A 62 -11.72 16.03 -1.53
CA VAL A 62 -13.03 16.43 -2.03
C VAL A 62 -13.32 17.82 -1.46
N GLY A 63 -13.30 18.83 -2.32
CA GLY A 63 -13.17 20.21 -1.84
C GLY A 63 -11.86 20.40 -1.09
N ASP A 64 -11.95 20.95 0.13
CA ASP A 64 -10.78 21.16 1.01
C ASP A 64 -10.57 20.03 2.01
N GLU A 65 -11.39 18.97 1.97
CA GLU A 65 -11.34 17.90 2.94
C GLU A 65 -10.50 16.72 2.45
N PRO A 66 -9.54 16.21 3.27
CA PRO A 66 -8.83 14.97 2.96
C PRO A 66 -9.82 13.80 2.90
N ALA A 67 -9.88 13.13 1.77
CA ALA A 67 -10.85 12.08 1.49
C ALA A 67 -10.24 10.67 1.41
N GLY A 68 -8.92 10.58 1.21
CA GLY A 68 -8.21 9.32 1.13
C GLY A 68 -6.73 9.50 0.80
N PHE A 69 -6.02 8.40 0.78
CA PHE A 69 -4.58 8.40 0.49
C PHE A 69 -4.13 7.08 -0.14
N ALA A 70 -2.95 7.10 -0.73
CA ALA A 70 -2.19 5.93 -1.08
C ALA A 70 -0.72 6.12 -0.73
N VAL A 71 -0.10 5.10 -0.14
CA VAL A 71 1.37 5.00 0.02
C VAL A 71 1.86 3.91 -0.90
N PHE A 72 2.96 4.15 -1.62
CA PHE A 72 3.49 3.23 -2.60
C PHE A 72 5.00 3.34 -2.74
N SER A 73 5.59 2.26 -3.20
CA SER A 73 7.02 2.17 -3.49
C SER A 73 7.26 1.58 -4.88
N PHE A 74 8.50 1.75 -5.39
CA PHE A 74 8.89 1.14 -6.65
C PHE A 74 9.56 -0.20 -6.41
N THR A 75 9.19 -1.19 -7.22
CA THR A 75 9.76 -2.53 -7.23
C THR A 75 10.45 -2.79 -8.56
N PHE A 76 11.11 -3.91 -8.69
CA PHE A 76 11.69 -4.37 -9.95
C PHE A 76 11.27 -5.81 -10.24
N SER A 77 10.72 -6.04 -11.41
CA SER A 77 10.44 -7.38 -11.89
C SER A 77 11.59 -7.88 -12.75
N SER A 78 12.38 -8.82 -12.25
CA SER A 78 13.48 -9.43 -13.00
C SER A 78 12.98 -10.21 -14.23
N PHE A 79 11.80 -10.82 -14.15
CA PHE A 79 11.22 -11.54 -15.29
C PHE A 79 10.74 -10.62 -16.42
N MET A 80 10.21 -9.45 -16.07
CA MET A 80 9.77 -8.47 -17.07
C MET A 80 10.87 -7.51 -17.51
N GLY A 81 11.96 -7.40 -16.73
CA GLY A 81 13.00 -6.40 -16.91
C GLY A 81 12.49 -4.96 -16.74
N LYS A 82 11.45 -4.76 -15.95
CA LYS A 82 10.77 -3.47 -15.76
C LYS A 82 10.56 -3.15 -14.29
N PRO A 83 10.52 -1.84 -13.92
CA PRO A 83 10.03 -1.45 -12.62
C PRO A 83 8.53 -1.77 -12.48
N GLY A 84 8.06 -1.82 -11.25
CA GLY A 84 6.66 -1.90 -10.88
C GLY A 84 6.35 -0.92 -9.76
N ILE A 85 5.08 -0.71 -9.47
CA ILE A 85 4.61 -0.02 -8.28
C ILE A 85 3.98 -1.06 -7.35
N TYR A 86 4.39 -1.04 -6.09
CA TYR A 86 3.70 -1.74 -5.01
C TYR A 86 2.97 -0.72 -4.14
N VAL A 87 1.68 -0.88 -4.01
CA VAL A 87 0.83 -0.01 -3.17
C VAL A 87 0.76 -0.65 -1.78
N GLU A 88 1.44 -0.01 -0.82
CA GLU A 88 1.44 -0.44 0.59
C GLU A 88 0.08 -0.20 1.24
N ASP A 89 -0.45 1.02 1.05
CA ASP A 89 -1.70 1.46 1.64
C ASP A 89 -2.59 2.12 0.59
N LEU A 90 -3.88 1.79 0.63
CA LEU A 90 -4.94 2.49 -0.08
C LEU A 90 -6.15 2.59 0.84
N PHE A 91 -6.53 3.80 1.21
CA PHE A 91 -7.68 4.04 2.07
C PHE A 91 -8.51 5.21 1.58
N VAL A 92 -9.82 5.07 1.73
CA VAL A 92 -10.80 6.12 1.49
C VAL A 92 -11.66 6.27 2.73
N GLU A 93 -11.73 7.48 3.24
CA GLU A 93 -12.60 7.85 4.36
C GLU A 93 -14.04 7.38 4.10
N HIS A 94 -14.67 6.77 5.10
CA HIS A 94 -15.95 6.09 4.94
C HIS A 94 -17.01 6.96 4.24
N ARG A 95 -17.12 8.23 4.63
CA ARG A 95 -18.11 9.17 4.06
C ARG A 95 -17.86 9.53 2.59
N PHE A 96 -16.66 9.27 2.06
CA PHE A 96 -16.30 9.51 0.66
C PHE A 96 -16.22 8.24 -0.19
N ARG A 97 -16.58 7.08 0.38
CA ARG A 97 -16.66 5.83 -0.38
C ARG A 97 -17.84 5.88 -1.36
N GLY A 98 -17.70 5.16 -2.47
CA GLY A 98 -18.72 5.19 -3.53
C GLY A 98 -18.68 6.44 -4.44
N HIS A 99 -17.83 7.44 -4.15
CA HIS A 99 -17.70 8.67 -4.93
C HIS A 99 -16.47 8.69 -5.85
N GLY A 100 -15.93 7.52 -6.17
CA GLY A 100 -14.82 7.39 -7.13
C GLY A 100 -13.43 7.74 -6.60
N VAL A 101 -13.25 8.08 -5.31
CA VAL A 101 -11.97 8.50 -4.73
C VAL A 101 -10.90 7.40 -4.86
N GLY A 102 -11.21 6.15 -4.49
CA GLY A 102 -10.28 5.03 -4.62
C GLY A 102 -9.87 4.76 -6.07
N LYS A 103 -10.84 4.85 -6.99
CA LYS A 103 -10.58 4.71 -8.43
C LYS A 103 -9.67 5.83 -8.95
N ALA A 104 -9.87 7.07 -8.51
CA ALA A 104 -9.03 8.20 -8.90
C ALA A 104 -7.58 8.05 -8.39
N LEU A 105 -7.38 7.55 -7.17
CA LEU A 105 -6.06 7.22 -6.63
C LEU A 105 -5.36 6.15 -7.49
N LEU A 106 -6.04 5.06 -7.82
CA LEU A 106 -5.47 3.98 -8.65
C LEU A 106 -5.17 4.44 -10.09
N ILE A 107 -6.05 5.28 -10.69
CA ILE A 107 -5.79 5.88 -12.00
C ILE A 107 -4.49 6.73 -11.94
N THR A 108 -4.33 7.55 -10.92
CA THR A 108 -3.14 8.38 -10.75
C THR A 108 -1.88 7.53 -10.59
N LEU A 109 -1.95 6.44 -9.81
CA LEU A 109 -0.85 5.48 -9.67
C LEU A 109 -0.51 4.80 -11.01
N ALA A 110 -1.52 4.38 -11.78
CA ALA A 110 -1.32 3.78 -13.09
C ALA A 110 -0.67 4.76 -14.09
N GLN A 111 -1.09 6.03 -14.08
CA GLN A 111 -0.48 7.08 -14.89
C GLN A 111 0.99 7.29 -14.53
N ARG A 112 1.31 7.40 -13.23
CA ARG A 112 2.70 7.49 -12.75
C ARG A 112 3.54 6.27 -13.12
N GLY A 113 2.96 5.08 -13.00
CA GLY A 113 3.61 3.84 -13.42
C GLY A 113 3.95 3.88 -14.91
N ARG A 114 3.00 4.28 -15.76
CA ARG A 114 3.23 4.44 -17.20
C ARG A 114 4.33 5.44 -17.52
N GLU A 115 4.34 6.59 -16.87
CA GLU A 115 5.36 7.64 -17.05
C GLU A 115 6.77 7.14 -16.69
N ARG A 116 6.88 6.23 -15.71
CA ARG A 116 8.15 5.63 -15.27
C ARG A 116 8.47 4.28 -15.92
N GLY A 117 7.68 3.86 -16.91
CA GLY A 117 7.91 2.60 -17.65
C GLY A 117 7.62 1.35 -16.82
N CYS A 118 6.82 1.46 -15.76
CA CYS A 118 6.43 0.31 -14.95
C CYS A 118 5.61 -0.68 -15.77
N GLY A 119 5.84 -1.98 -15.52
CA GLY A 119 5.12 -3.06 -16.18
C GLY A 119 3.90 -3.54 -15.40
N ARG A 120 3.76 -3.15 -14.11
CA ARG A 120 2.67 -3.61 -13.24
C ARG A 120 2.45 -2.70 -12.04
N LEU A 121 1.24 -2.76 -11.49
CA LEU A 121 0.86 -2.34 -10.15
C LEU A 121 0.49 -3.57 -9.34
N GLU A 122 0.93 -3.65 -8.10
CA GLU A 122 0.62 -4.74 -7.18
C GLU A 122 0.24 -4.20 -5.81
N TRP A 123 -0.62 -4.91 -5.10
CA TRP A 123 -1.01 -4.64 -3.71
C TRP A 123 -1.52 -5.90 -3.06
N SER A 124 -1.70 -5.87 -1.74
CA SER A 124 -2.34 -6.92 -0.99
C SER A 124 -3.66 -6.41 -0.41
N VAL A 125 -4.61 -7.31 -0.23
CA VAL A 125 -5.91 -7.06 0.39
C VAL A 125 -6.18 -8.15 1.41
N LEU A 126 -6.83 -7.79 2.53
CA LEU A 126 -7.24 -8.77 3.52
C LEU A 126 -8.35 -9.67 2.94
N ASN A 127 -8.20 -10.98 3.10
CA ASN A 127 -9.08 -11.98 2.47
C ASN A 127 -10.56 -11.83 2.82
N TRP A 128 -10.90 -11.21 3.94
CA TRP A 128 -12.28 -10.94 4.34
C TRP A 128 -12.88 -9.69 3.65
N ASN A 129 -12.06 -8.84 2.99
CA ASN A 129 -12.51 -7.60 2.38
C ASN A 129 -13.03 -7.84 0.95
N GLU A 130 -14.15 -8.58 0.87
CA GLU A 130 -14.78 -8.96 -0.40
C GLU A 130 -15.13 -7.75 -1.25
N GLN A 131 -15.63 -6.66 -0.64
CA GLN A 131 -15.98 -5.43 -1.35
C GLN A 131 -14.78 -4.81 -2.08
N ALA A 132 -13.61 -4.80 -1.44
CA ALA A 132 -12.40 -4.31 -2.09
C ALA A 132 -11.93 -5.26 -3.21
N MET A 133 -12.03 -6.58 -2.99
CA MET A 133 -11.66 -7.56 -4.01
C MET A 133 -12.54 -7.45 -5.26
N GLU A 134 -13.85 -7.32 -5.11
CA GLU A 134 -14.77 -7.07 -6.22
C GLU A 134 -14.39 -5.80 -6.99
N PHE A 135 -14.15 -4.69 -6.28
CA PHE A 135 -13.73 -3.43 -6.88
C PHE A 135 -12.41 -3.59 -7.69
N TYR A 136 -11.43 -4.34 -7.17
CA TYR A 136 -10.18 -4.56 -7.88
C TYR A 136 -10.36 -5.44 -9.12
N GLN A 137 -11.20 -6.46 -9.06
CA GLN A 137 -11.53 -7.30 -10.21
C GLN A 137 -12.28 -6.50 -11.29
N ASP A 138 -13.19 -5.61 -10.90
CA ASP A 138 -13.94 -4.73 -11.83
C ASP A 138 -13.02 -3.78 -12.62
N ILE A 139 -11.88 -3.37 -12.06
CA ILE A 139 -10.88 -2.58 -12.77
C ILE A 139 -9.86 -3.42 -13.55
N GLY A 140 -10.03 -4.74 -13.57
CA GLY A 140 -9.21 -5.68 -14.32
C GLY A 140 -7.99 -6.24 -13.57
N ALA A 141 -7.90 -6.07 -12.24
CA ALA A 141 -6.85 -6.71 -11.46
C ALA A 141 -7.13 -8.21 -11.29
N VAL A 142 -6.06 -9.00 -11.29
CA VAL A 142 -6.13 -10.46 -11.18
C VAL A 142 -5.47 -10.90 -9.87
N PRO A 143 -6.16 -11.69 -9.03
CA PRO A 143 -5.57 -12.22 -7.82
C PRO A 143 -4.45 -13.23 -8.15
N MET A 144 -3.34 -13.16 -7.41
CA MET A 144 -2.16 -14.00 -7.62
C MET A 144 -2.22 -15.23 -6.70
N GLU A 145 -3.20 -16.12 -6.92
CA GLU A 145 -3.52 -17.26 -6.04
C GLU A 145 -2.42 -18.33 -5.98
N GLU A 146 -1.58 -18.42 -7.01
CA GLU A 146 -0.48 -19.39 -7.07
C GLU A 146 0.76 -18.99 -6.25
N TRP A 147 0.78 -17.76 -5.69
CA TRP A 147 1.90 -17.23 -4.95
C TRP A 147 1.63 -17.17 -3.45
N THR A 148 2.59 -17.60 -2.66
CA THR A 148 2.54 -17.46 -1.21
C THR A 148 3.57 -16.42 -0.76
N THR A 149 3.11 -15.39 -0.06
CA THR A 149 3.99 -14.39 0.54
C THR A 149 4.57 -14.91 1.85
N PHE A 150 5.89 -14.87 1.99
CA PHE A 150 6.59 -15.13 3.24
C PHE A 150 7.05 -13.83 3.86
N ARG A 151 6.91 -13.71 5.18
CA ARG A 151 7.38 -12.56 5.95
C ARG A 151 8.29 -13.03 7.09
N LEU A 152 9.42 -12.36 7.24
CA LEU A 152 10.34 -12.57 8.32
C LEU A 152 10.50 -11.26 9.11
N THR A 153 10.19 -11.27 10.39
CA THR A 153 10.21 -10.08 11.26
C THR A 153 10.76 -10.40 12.64
N GLY A 154 11.05 -9.36 13.42
CA GLY A 154 11.44 -9.46 14.83
C GLY A 154 12.66 -10.36 15.04
N GLU A 155 12.63 -11.18 16.08
CA GLU A 155 13.75 -12.06 16.43
C GLU A 155 14.17 -13.03 15.32
N ALA A 156 13.25 -13.48 14.48
CA ALA A 156 13.56 -14.37 13.37
C ALA A 156 14.44 -13.67 12.32
N LEU A 157 14.15 -12.40 12.04
CA LEU A 157 14.96 -11.57 11.15
C LEU A 157 16.35 -11.34 11.74
N GLU A 158 16.43 -10.99 13.03
CA GLU A 158 17.69 -10.76 13.73
C GLU A 158 18.58 -12.03 13.78
N ARG A 159 17.97 -13.19 14.06
CA ARG A 159 18.69 -14.47 14.02
C ARG A 159 19.26 -14.76 12.64
N LEU A 160 18.49 -14.54 11.59
CA LEU A 160 18.98 -14.75 10.22
C LEU A 160 20.10 -13.76 9.87
N ALA A 161 19.95 -12.50 10.23
CA ALA A 161 20.94 -11.45 9.96
C ALA A 161 22.28 -11.70 10.70
N SER A 162 22.24 -12.27 11.90
CA SER A 162 23.44 -12.63 12.66
C SER A 162 24.16 -13.89 12.18
N GLY A 163 23.61 -14.61 11.20
CA GLY A 163 24.15 -15.88 10.73
C GLY A 163 24.04 -17.02 11.74
N ALA A 164 23.22 -16.86 12.78
CA ALA A 164 22.99 -17.92 13.77
C ALA A 164 22.36 -19.14 13.08
N THR A 165 22.87 -20.33 13.39
CA THR A 165 22.42 -21.58 12.77
C THR A 165 20.95 -21.80 13.03
N ILE A 166 20.14 -21.64 11.97
CA ILE A 166 18.74 -22.03 11.99
C ILE A 166 18.72 -23.56 11.90
N ARG A 167 18.38 -24.26 12.99
CA ARG A 167 18.06 -25.68 12.91
C ARG A 167 16.77 -25.81 12.11
N ILE A 168 16.90 -26.09 10.81
CA ILE A 168 15.77 -26.45 9.97
C ILE A 168 15.35 -27.85 10.42
N GLY A 169 14.31 -27.95 11.24
CA GLY A 169 13.61 -29.19 11.46
C GLY A 169 12.97 -29.61 10.12
N LEU A 170 13.66 -30.42 9.36
CA LEU A 170 13.10 -31.09 8.19
C LEU A 170 12.00 -32.02 8.69
N SER A 171 10.78 -31.48 8.82
CA SER A 171 9.58 -32.34 8.86
C SER A 171 9.41 -32.92 7.45
N THR A 172 9.95 -34.12 7.27
CA THR A 172 9.64 -34.96 6.11
C THR A 172 8.15 -35.28 6.14
N ARG A 173 7.31 -34.45 5.53
CA ARG A 173 6.00 -34.91 5.12
C ARG A 173 6.21 -35.87 3.95
N ALA A 174 6.21 -37.18 4.28
CA ALA A 174 6.09 -38.23 3.29
C ALA A 174 4.80 -37.95 2.47
N LYS A 175 4.97 -37.81 1.17
CA LYS A 175 3.86 -37.87 0.23
C LYS A 175 3.37 -39.32 0.20
N THR A 176 2.21 -39.56 0.75
CA THR A 176 1.39 -40.76 0.44
C THR A 176 0.37 -40.36 -0.62
#